data_93f9626b9d3b596b7cfef9eb67e9045f
#
_entry.id   93f9626b9d3b596b7cfef9eb67e9045f
#
_cell.length_a   1.000
_cell.length_b   1.000
_cell.length_c   1.000
_cell.angle_alpha   90.00
_cell.angle_beta   90.00
_cell.angle_gamma   90.00
#
_symmetry.space_group_name_H-M   'P 1'
#
loop_
_entity.id
_entity.type
_entity.pdbx_description
1 polymer ?
#
loop_
_entity_poly.entity_id
_entity_poly.type
_entity_poly.pdbx_seq_one_letter_code
_entity_poly.pdbx_strand_id
1 'polypeptide(L)'
;MVSAYGLISTEPGRTAEVFQRVKGMEGVKKAECVAGAYDIVARVEVGSPEKLTKVVFGDIRSIAGVTSTVTLIVIEKEGIKW
;
A
#
# COMPACT_ATOMS: atom_id res chain seq x y z
N MET A 1 -7.24 10.60 11.06
CA MET A 1 -7.08 9.49 10.11
C MET A 1 -5.74 9.60 9.40
N VAL A 2 -5.07 8.49 9.24
CA VAL A 2 -3.77 8.45 8.58
C VAL A 2 -3.95 7.84 7.20
N SER A 3 -3.44 8.53 6.17
CA SER A 3 -3.49 8.06 4.79
C SER A 3 -2.08 7.84 4.25
N ALA A 4 -1.93 6.84 3.41
CA ALA A 4 -0.64 6.53 2.81
C ALA A 4 -0.85 5.86 1.46
N TYR A 5 0.20 5.88 0.64
CA TYR A 5 0.27 5.09 -0.57
C TYR A 5 1.29 3.99 -0.36
N GLY A 6 0.89 2.76 -0.60
CA GLY A 6 1.79 1.63 -0.62
C GLY A 6 2.21 1.35 -2.05
N LEU A 7 3.51 1.37 -2.31
CA LEU A 7 4.08 1.07 -3.61
C LEU A 7 4.67 -0.33 -3.51
N ILE A 8 4.08 -1.27 -4.23
CA ILE A 8 4.33 -2.69 -4.03
C ILE A 8 5.01 -3.29 -5.25
N SER A 9 6.10 -4.01 -5.02
CA SER A 9 6.75 -4.79 -6.07
C SER A 9 6.43 -6.25 -5.85
N THR A 10 6.21 -6.98 -6.95
CA THR A 10 5.82 -8.38 -6.90
C THR A 10 6.76 -9.23 -7.74
N GLU A 11 6.79 -10.54 -7.45
CA GLU A 11 7.49 -11.49 -8.30
C GLU A 11 6.80 -11.57 -9.67
N PRO A 12 7.58 -11.79 -10.75
CA PRO A 12 7.00 -11.96 -12.08
C PRO A 12 5.94 -13.07 -12.08
N GLY A 13 4.80 -12.76 -12.69
CA GLY A 13 3.70 -13.73 -12.78
C GLY A 13 2.80 -13.79 -11.55
N ARG A 14 3.14 -13.06 -10.47
CA ARG A 14 2.34 -13.10 -9.24
C ARG A 14 1.55 -11.83 -8.99
N THR A 15 1.68 -10.83 -9.84
CA THR A 15 1.05 -9.53 -9.62
C THR A 15 -0.46 -9.62 -9.46
N ALA A 16 -1.12 -10.39 -10.32
CA ALA A 16 -2.58 -10.47 -10.29
C ALA A 16 -3.12 -11.04 -8.97
N GLU A 17 -2.51 -12.11 -8.47
CA GLU A 17 -2.98 -12.70 -7.21
C GLU A 17 -2.65 -11.82 -6.02
N VAL A 18 -1.50 -11.15 -6.03
CA VAL A 18 -1.15 -10.19 -4.98
C VAL A 18 -2.14 -9.03 -5.00
N PHE A 19 -2.45 -8.52 -6.19
CA PHE A 19 -3.43 -7.44 -6.34
C PHE A 19 -4.78 -7.79 -5.72
N GLN A 20 -5.28 -9.00 -5.98
CA GLN A 20 -6.57 -9.41 -5.42
C GLN A 20 -6.54 -9.45 -3.90
N ARG A 21 -5.44 -9.86 -3.32
CA ARG A 21 -5.31 -9.88 -1.87
C ARG A 21 -5.21 -8.49 -1.28
N VAL A 22 -4.43 -7.62 -1.88
CA VAL A 22 -4.27 -6.23 -1.41
C VAL A 22 -5.60 -5.50 -1.51
N LYS A 23 -6.30 -5.66 -2.61
CA LYS A 23 -7.58 -5.02 -2.87
C LYS A 23 -8.62 -5.36 -1.80
N GLY A 24 -8.58 -6.57 -1.27
CA GLY A 24 -9.54 -7.03 -0.27
C GLY A 24 -9.17 -6.73 1.18
N MET A 25 -8.02 -6.11 1.42
CA MET A 25 -7.58 -5.86 2.78
C MET A 25 -8.33 -4.72 3.45
N GLU A 26 -8.60 -4.89 4.74
CA GLU A 26 -9.13 -3.82 5.55
C GLU A 26 -8.12 -2.68 5.61
N GLY A 27 -8.58 -1.46 5.44
CA GLY A 27 -7.73 -0.27 5.40
C GLY A 27 -7.28 0.12 4.01
N VAL A 28 -7.33 -0.78 3.05
CA VAL A 28 -7.00 -0.46 1.65
C VAL A 28 -8.27 0.06 0.97
N LYS A 29 -8.24 1.33 0.60
CA LYS A 29 -9.39 1.99 -0.03
C LYS A 29 -9.41 1.82 -1.53
N LYS A 30 -8.23 1.72 -2.15
CA LYS A 30 -8.10 1.57 -3.59
C LYS A 30 -6.78 0.88 -3.88
N ALA A 31 -6.78 0.02 -4.87
CA ALA A 31 -5.56 -0.59 -5.36
C ALA A 31 -5.60 -0.61 -6.88
N GLU A 32 -4.46 -0.37 -7.51
CA GLU A 32 -4.32 -0.36 -8.95
C GLU A 32 -3.04 -1.07 -9.35
N CYS A 33 -3.10 -1.85 -10.42
CA CYS A 33 -1.89 -2.35 -11.05
C CYS A 33 -1.34 -1.25 -11.93
N VAL A 34 -0.04 -1.07 -11.90
CA VAL A 34 0.65 -0.01 -12.64
C VAL A 34 1.83 -0.59 -13.40
N ALA A 35 2.31 0.17 -14.37
CA ALA A 35 3.54 -0.18 -15.08
C ALA A 35 4.60 0.86 -14.73
N GLY A 36 5.82 0.40 -14.48
CA GLY A 36 6.92 1.28 -14.12
C GLY A 36 7.78 0.67 -13.03
N ALA A 37 8.23 1.51 -12.10
CA ALA A 37 9.13 1.07 -11.05
C ALA A 37 8.47 0.13 -10.03
N TYR A 38 7.14 0.14 -9.98
CA TYR A 38 6.36 -0.69 -9.07
C TYR A 38 5.26 -1.40 -9.84
N ASP A 39 4.64 -2.38 -9.22
CA ASP A 39 3.61 -3.21 -9.86
C ASP A 39 2.21 -2.86 -9.38
N ILE A 40 2.07 -2.46 -8.13
CA ILE A 40 0.77 -2.14 -7.54
C ILE A 40 0.90 -0.88 -6.69
N VAL A 41 -0.09 -0.01 -6.79
CA VAL A 41 -0.22 1.15 -5.90
C VAL A 41 -1.50 0.98 -5.11
N ALA A 42 -1.40 1.06 -3.79
CA ALA A 42 -2.55 0.95 -2.90
C ALA A 42 -2.69 2.22 -2.08
N ARG A 43 -3.92 2.72 -1.99
CA ARG A 43 -4.22 3.80 -1.05
C ARG A 43 -4.74 3.19 0.24
N VAL A 44 -4.08 3.51 1.33
CA VAL A 44 -4.41 2.99 2.65
C VAL A 44 -4.89 4.12 3.54
N GLU A 45 -6.01 3.91 4.23
CA GLU A 45 -6.52 4.87 5.20
C GLU A 45 -6.86 4.10 6.47
N VAL A 46 -6.25 4.49 7.57
CA VAL A 46 -6.43 3.82 8.86
C VAL A 46 -6.52 4.86 9.98
N GLY A 47 -6.96 4.42 11.14
CA GLY A 47 -7.22 5.32 12.26
C GLY A 47 -5.99 5.79 13.02
N SER A 48 -4.85 5.12 12.87
CA SER A 48 -3.65 5.46 13.64
C SER A 48 -2.38 5.03 12.92
N PRO A 49 -1.23 5.64 13.27
CA PRO A 49 0.05 5.20 12.71
C PRO A 49 0.39 3.74 13.01
N GLU A 50 -0.03 3.24 14.16
CA GLU A 50 0.19 1.84 14.53
C GLU A 50 -0.55 0.90 13.59
N LYS A 51 -1.79 1.25 13.24
CA LYS A 51 -2.55 0.46 12.27
C LYS A 51 -1.94 0.53 10.88
N LEU A 52 -1.38 1.68 10.50
CA LEU A 52 -0.69 1.81 9.23
C LEU A 52 0.50 0.85 9.16
N THR A 53 1.30 0.82 10.22
CA THR A 53 2.43 -0.10 10.31
C THR A 53 1.97 -1.55 10.17
N LYS A 54 0.89 -1.92 10.86
CA LYS A 54 0.36 -3.28 10.79
C LYS A 54 -0.07 -3.65 9.36
N VAL A 55 -0.81 -2.78 8.70
CA VAL A 55 -1.31 -3.06 7.34
C VAL A 55 -0.16 -3.15 6.35
N VAL A 56 0.71 -2.14 6.30
CA VAL A 56 1.76 -2.06 5.28
C VAL A 56 2.90 -3.03 5.58
N PHE A 57 3.46 -2.98 6.78
CA PHE A 57 4.64 -3.77 7.11
C PHE A 57 4.31 -5.18 7.59
N GLY A 58 3.11 -5.39 8.11
CA GLY A 58 2.66 -6.72 8.51
C GLY A 58 1.88 -7.41 7.41
N ASP A 59 0.68 -6.93 7.15
CA ASP A 59 -0.26 -7.65 6.29
C ASP A 59 0.15 -7.68 4.82
N ILE A 60 0.52 -6.54 4.25
CA ILE A 60 0.89 -6.49 2.82
C ILE A 60 2.21 -7.22 2.58
N ARG A 61 3.23 -6.96 3.38
CA ARG A 61 4.54 -7.59 3.17
C ARG A 61 4.52 -9.10 3.35
N SER A 62 3.57 -9.62 4.10
CA SER A 62 3.49 -11.07 4.31
C SER A 62 2.74 -11.81 3.20
N ILE A 63 2.18 -11.10 2.22
CA ILE A 63 1.54 -11.76 1.09
C ILE A 63 2.58 -12.45 0.22
N ALA A 64 2.37 -13.73 -0.05
CA ALA A 64 3.25 -14.48 -0.94
C ALA A 64 3.29 -13.81 -2.31
N GLY A 65 4.48 -13.55 -2.83
CA GLY A 65 4.67 -12.87 -4.11
C GLY A 65 5.05 -11.39 -3.98
N VAL A 66 4.92 -10.80 -2.80
CA VAL A 66 5.41 -9.43 -2.57
C VAL A 66 6.91 -9.48 -2.32
N THR A 67 7.68 -8.72 -3.11
CA THR A 67 9.13 -8.66 -2.97
C THR A 67 9.59 -7.45 -2.16
N SER A 68 8.90 -6.34 -2.29
CA SER A 68 9.21 -5.14 -1.50
C SER A 68 8.03 -4.19 -1.47
N THR A 69 8.04 -3.31 -0.48
CA THR A 69 7.04 -2.25 -0.36
C THR A 69 7.74 -0.95 0.02
N VAL A 70 7.21 0.16 -0.52
CA VAL A 70 7.61 1.51 -0.14
C VAL A 70 6.34 2.22 0.29
N THR A 71 6.39 2.93 1.39
CA THR A 71 5.21 3.64 1.92
C THR A 71 5.43 5.14 1.84
N LEU A 72 4.48 5.83 1.22
CA LEU A 72 4.46 7.29 1.16
C LEU A 72 3.30 7.75 2.04
N ILE A 73 3.62 8.37 3.15
CA ILE A 73 2.60 8.87 4.07
C ILE A 73 2.10 10.22 3.57
N VAL A 74 0.79 10.36 3.46
CA VAL A 74 0.20 11.61 3.02
C VAL A 74 0.32 12.64 4.13
N ILE A 75 0.93 13.78 3.80
CA ILE A 75 1.05 14.90 4.72
C ILE A 75 -0.08 15.86 4.37
N GLU A 76 -0.93 16.16 5.35
CA GLU A 76 -2.01 17.09 5.13
C GLU A 76 -1.45 18.46 4.83
N LYS A 77 -2.01 19.11 3.82
CA LYS A 77 -1.54 20.40 3.37
C LYS A 77 -1.85 21.52 4.37
N GLU A 78 -2.85 21.33 5.21
CA GLU A 78 -3.26 22.30 6.20
C GLU A 78 -2.11 22.63 7.14
N GLY A 79 -1.78 23.93 7.26
CA GLY A 79 -0.67 24.37 8.07
C GLY A 79 0.69 24.27 7.40
N ILE A 80 0.76 23.72 6.19
CA ILE A 80 2.00 23.62 5.41
C ILE A 80 1.88 24.51 4.19
N LYS A 81 2.88 25.33 3.97
CA LYS A 81 2.93 26.17 2.76
C LYS A 81 3.73 25.46 1.67
N TRP A 82 3.09 25.31 0.56
CA TRP A 82 3.69 24.73 -0.64
C TRP A 82 4.17 25.81 -1.61
#